data_8d9783282cb02d77c5eeb7a8894b2784
#
_entry.id   8d9783282cb02d77c5eeb7a8894b2784
#
_cell.length_a   1.000
_cell.length_b   1.000
_cell.length_c   1.000
_cell.angle_alpha   90.00
_cell.angle_beta   90.00
_cell.angle_gamma   90.00
#
_symmetry.space_group_name_H-M   'P 1'
#
loop_
_entity.id
_entity.type
_entity.pdbx_description
1 polymer ?
#
loop_
_entity_poly.entity_id
_entity_poly.type
_entity_poly.pdbx_seq_one_letter_code
_entity_poly.pdbx_strand_id
1 'polypeptide(L)'
;RITTRVLKDYFPSAFFSTTHESGHGIYCQGIAPGLDRTPLAKGASLAIHESQSRMYENLIGRSMPFWSHYYPRLQEIFPTQLGDVSIDAFYKAINKVEPSLIRVEADEATYNLHIMLRLDLEIALVEGSLEVKDLPEAWNAGMQDYLGLTPPDDRLGVLQDVHWSNGNFGYFSTYALGNLISAQLWERMLEDIPDADLQIERGDFGVITSWMGEKVHRHGAKFNPQELVQRITGSKIDQEPYLRYLTKKYTEIYQL
;
A
#
# COMPACT_ATOMS: atom_id res chain seq x y z
N ARG A 1 4.49 -13.45 -13.72
CA ARG A 1 4.04 -14.32 -12.62
C ARG A 1 4.01 -13.49 -11.35
N ILE A 2 2.97 -13.65 -10.55
CA ILE A 2 2.87 -13.10 -9.21
C ILE A 2 2.85 -14.25 -8.21
N THR A 3 3.24 -13.98 -6.96
CA THR A 3 3.27 -14.96 -5.89
C THR A 3 2.55 -14.40 -4.68
N THR A 4 1.90 -15.26 -3.91
CA THR A 4 1.29 -14.91 -2.64
C THR A 4 1.44 -16.05 -1.64
N ARG A 5 1.35 -15.71 -0.35
CA ARG A 5 1.29 -16.69 0.72
C ARG A 5 -0.17 -16.92 1.11
N VAL A 6 -0.60 -18.17 1.15
CA VAL A 6 -1.93 -18.53 1.59
C VAL A 6 -1.87 -19.08 3.02
N LEU A 7 -2.55 -18.40 3.93
CA LEU A 7 -2.81 -18.89 5.29
C LEU A 7 -4.21 -19.48 5.31
N LYS A 8 -4.34 -20.75 5.73
CA LYS A 8 -5.60 -21.51 5.65
C LYS A 8 -6.76 -20.83 6.38
N ASP A 9 -6.46 -20.19 7.50
CA ASP A 9 -7.45 -19.63 8.41
C ASP A 9 -7.45 -18.07 8.42
N TYR A 10 -6.78 -17.44 7.42
CA TYR A 10 -6.66 -16.00 7.37
C TYR A 10 -6.76 -15.48 5.92
N PHE A 11 -7.99 -15.31 5.45
CA PHE A 11 -8.34 -14.82 4.12
C PHE A 11 -7.64 -13.51 3.72
N PRO A 12 -7.56 -12.46 4.59
CA PRO A 12 -7.00 -11.17 4.21
C PRO A 12 -5.58 -11.26 3.67
N SER A 13 -4.72 -12.12 4.25
CA SER A 13 -3.33 -12.28 3.80
C SER A 13 -3.24 -12.65 2.32
N ALA A 14 -3.94 -13.70 1.90
CA ALA A 14 -3.87 -14.16 0.51
C ALA A 14 -4.55 -13.18 -0.46
N PHE A 15 -5.70 -12.64 -0.09
CA PHE A 15 -6.50 -11.77 -0.96
C PHE A 15 -5.79 -10.44 -1.19
N PHE A 16 -5.45 -9.71 -0.12
CA PHE A 16 -4.84 -8.39 -0.24
C PHE A 16 -3.42 -8.45 -0.80
N SER A 17 -2.64 -9.48 -0.45
CA SER A 17 -1.33 -9.71 -1.08
C SER A 17 -1.46 -9.97 -2.58
N THR A 18 -2.45 -10.77 -3.03
CA THR A 18 -2.66 -11.00 -4.46
C THR A 18 -3.09 -9.72 -5.17
N THR A 19 -3.94 -8.92 -4.54
CA THR A 19 -4.38 -7.63 -5.08
C THR A 19 -3.22 -6.65 -5.19
N HIS A 20 -2.36 -6.61 -4.18
CA HIS A 20 -1.10 -5.85 -4.17
C HIS A 20 -0.19 -6.25 -5.35
N GLU A 21 0.13 -7.53 -5.46
CA GLU A 21 0.99 -8.03 -6.55
C GLU A 21 0.36 -7.81 -7.94
N SER A 22 -0.99 -7.83 -8.01
CA SER A 22 -1.70 -7.51 -9.25
C SER A 22 -1.47 -6.07 -9.68
N GLY A 23 -1.44 -5.11 -8.74
CA GLY A 23 -1.11 -3.72 -9.02
C GLY A 23 0.29 -3.58 -9.66
N HIS A 24 1.28 -4.26 -9.11
CA HIS A 24 2.62 -4.34 -9.69
C HIS A 24 2.60 -4.96 -11.09
N GLY A 25 1.84 -6.05 -11.27
CA GLY A 25 1.73 -6.75 -12.55
C GLY A 25 1.09 -5.90 -13.63
N ILE A 26 -0.01 -5.21 -13.32
CA ILE A 26 -0.73 -4.32 -14.24
C ILE A 26 0.16 -3.15 -14.65
N TYR A 27 0.93 -2.57 -13.73
CA TYR A 27 1.90 -1.54 -14.05
C TYR A 27 2.93 -2.03 -15.08
N CYS A 28 3.56 -3.17 -14.85
CA CYS A 28 4.53 -3.73 -15.78
C CYS A 28 3.93 -3.99 -17.16
N GLN A 29 2.70 -4.50 -17.23
CA GLN A 29 1.99 -4.79 -18.49
C GLN A 29 1.53 -3.53 -19.23
N GLY A 30 1.34 -2.43 -18.52
CA GLY A 30 0.91 -1.15 -19.08
C GLY A 30 2.05 -0.31 -19.68
N ILE A 31 3.31 -0.71 -19.54
CA ILE A 31 4.45 -0.01 -20.14
C ILE A 31 4.33 -0.05 -21.68
N ALA A 32 4.52 1.10 -22.33
CA ALA A 32 4.34 1.20 -23.76
C ALA A 32 5.27 0.26 -24.53
N PRO A 33 4.77 -0.55 -25.49
CA PRO A 33 5.59 -1.50 -26.26
C PRO A 33 6.78 -0.86 -27.00
N GLY A 34 6.66 0.42 -27.36
CA GLY A 34 7.76 1.17 -27.97
C GLY A 34 8.98 1.39 -27.08
N LEU A 35 8.88 1.06 -25.78
CA LEU A 35 10.01 1.09 -24.83
C LEU A 35 10.69 -0.26 -24.69
N ASP A 36 10.12 -1.34 -25.23
CA ASP A 36 10.66 -2.67 -25.10
C ASP A 36 12.15 -2.74 -25.48
N ARG A 37 12.89 -3.51 -24.68
CA ARG A 37 14.35 -3.70 -24.83
C ARG A 37 15.18 -2.41 -24.66
N THR A 38 14.60 -1.37 -24.07
CA THR A 38 15.35 -0.18 -23.66
C THR A 38 15.46 -0.11 -22.13
N PRO A 39 16.39 0.67 -21.56
CA PRO A 39 16.48 0.92 -20.12
C PRO A 39 15.23 1.58 -19.53
N LEU A 40 14.34 2.12 -20.39
CA LEU A 40 13.10 2.76 -19.99
C LEU A 40 11.91 1.80 -19.85
N ALA A 41 12.05 0.54 -20.28
CA ALA A 41 11.01 -0.49 -20.18
C ALA A 41 10.93 -1.08 -18.76
N LYS A 42 10.77 -0.19 -17.78
CA LYS A 42 10.61 -0.55 -16.35
C LYS A 42 9.81 0.54 -15.64
N GLY A 43 9.37 0.30 -14.41
CA GLY A 43 8.74 1.32 -13.59
C GLY A 43 9.66 2.50 -13.30
N ALA A 44 9.09 3.70 -13.14
CA ALA A 44 9.81 4.95 -12.93
C ALA A 44 10.66 4.94 -11.63
N SER A 45 10.17 4.26 -10.59
CA SER A 45 10.89 4.00 -9.34
C SER A 45 10.17 2.92 -8.53
N LEU A 46 10.81 2.48 -7.44
CA LEU A 46 10.17 1.59 -6.46
C LEU A 46 8.95 2.26 -5.82
N ALA A 47 9.01 3.55 -5.50
CA ALA A 47 7.87 4.27 -4.91
C ALA A 47 6.67 4.38 -5.88
N ILE A 48 6.90 4.64 -7.17
CA ILE A 48 5.82 4.61 -8.17
C ILE A 48 5.29 3.19 -8.34
N HIS A 49 6.15 2.18 -8.30
CA HIS A 49 5.75 0.78 -8.38
C HIS A 49 4.87 0.38 -7.19
N GLU A 50 5.27 0.78 -5.99
CA GLU A 50 4.50 0.57 -4.76
C GLU A 50 3.19 1.37 -4.74
N SER A 51 3.14 2.55 -5.36
CA SER A 51 1.90 3.31 -5.45
C SER A 51 0.81 2.57 -6.25
N GLN A 52 1.20 1.75 -7.22
CA GLN A 52 0.26 0.94 -7.99
C GLN A 52 -0.27 -0.23 -7.16
N SER A 53 0.60 -0.94 -6.47
CA SER A 53 0.19 -2.02 -5.56
C SER A 53 -0.71 -1.53 -4.45
N ARG A 54 -0.35 -0.41 -3.79
CA ARG A 54 -1.16 0.18 -2.72
C ARG A 54 -2.50 0.72 -3.19
N MET A 55 -2.58 1.25 -4.39
CA MET A 55 -3.85 1.66 -4.98
C MET A 55 -4.81 0.47 -5.11
N TYR A 56 -4.35 -0.63 -5.71
CA TYR A 56 -5.20 -1.82 -5.88
C TYR A 56 -5.49 -2.53 -4.57
N GLU A 57 -4.53 -2.59 -3.64
CA GLU A 57 -4.72 -3.22 -2.33
C GLU A 57 -5.67 -2.43 -1.43
N ASN A 58 -5.39 -1.14 -1.23
CA ASN A 58 -6.02 -0.33 -0.18
C ASN A 58 -7.18 0.53 -0.71
N LEU A 59 -6.94 1.33 -1.77
CA LEU A 59 -7.94 2.28 -2.23
C LEU A 59 -9.08 1.58 -2.99
N ILE A 60 -8.77 0.49 -3.70
CA ILE A 60 -9.76 -0.31 -4.42
C ILE A 60 -10.16 -1.53 -3.59
N GLY A 61 -9.24 -2.44 -3.29
CA GLY A 61 -9.52 -3.74 -2.70
C GLY A 61 -10.06 -3.71 -1.27
N ARG A 62 -9.85 -2.62 -0.53
CA ARG A 62 -10.42 -2.41 0.81
C ARG A 62 -11.57 -1.41 0.81
N SER A 63 -12.09 -0.99 -0.35
CA SER A 63 -13.17 -0.02 -0.46
C SER A 63 -14.55 -0.66 -0.32
N MET A 64 -15.54 0.12 0.13
CA MET A 64 -16.93 -0.32 0.17
C MET A 64 -17.50 -0.62 -1.23
N PRO A 65 -17.27 0.21 -2.28
CA PRO A 65 -17.72 -0.10 -3.64
C PRO A 65 -17.24 -1.46 -4.16
N PHE A 66 -15.97 -1.82 -3.90
CA PHE A 66 -15.43 -3.11 -4.29
C PHE A 66 -16.19 -4.26 -3.61
N TRP A 67 -16.41 -4.17 -2.30
CA TRP A 67 -17.07 -5.23 -1.56
C TRP A 67 -18.59 -5.24 -1.78
N SER A 68 -19.22 -4.12 -2.11
CA SER A 68 -20.62 -4.11 -2.56
C SER A 68 -20.83 -5.05 -3.76
N HIS A 69 -19.84 -5.14 -4.66
CA HIS A 69 -19.88 -6.05 -5.80
C HIS A 69 -19.52 -7.50 -5.45
N TYR A 70 -18.39 -7.69 -4.74
CA TYR A 70 -17.81 -9.03 -4.59
C TYR A 70 -18.21 -9.75 -3.30
N TYR A 71 -18.73 -9.07 -2.29
CA TYR A 71 -19.08 -9.67 -1.02
C TYR A 71 -20.15 -10.77 -1.14
N PRO A 72 -21.22 -10.63 -1.93
CA PRO A 72 -22.18 -11.72 -2.12
C PRO A 72 -21.51 -13.00 -2.64
N ARG A 73 -20.56 -12.87 -3.55
CA ARG A 73 -19.80 -14.00 -4.08
C ARG A 73 -18.89 -14.63 -3.01
N LEU A 74 -18.29 -13.80 -2.15
CA LEU A 74 -17.47 -14.28 -1.04
C LEU A 74 -18.33 -15.06 -0.02
N GLN A 75 -19.54 -14.59 0.27
CA GLN A 75 -20.50 -15.31 1.14
C GLN A 75 -20.91 -16.67 0.56
N GLU A 76 -21.10 -16.77 -0.75
CA GLU A 76 -21.37 -18.05 -1.42
C GLU A 76 -20.20 -19.05 -1.28
N ILE A 77 -18.95 -18.56 -1.31
CA ILE A 77 -17.75 -19.39 -1.18
C ILE A 77 -17.53 -19.82 0.28
N PHE A 78 -17.84 -18.94 1.24
CA PHE A 78 -17.66 -19.18 2.68
C PHE A 78 -18.97 -19.03 3.47
N PRO A 79 -20.00 -19.82 3.17
CA PRO A 79 -21.34 -19.65 3.77
C PRO A 79 -21.36 -19.86 5.27
N THR A 80 -20.52 -20.77 5.79
CA THR A 80 -20.45 -21.05 7.23
C THR A 80 -19.82 -19.90 8.02
N GLN A 81 -18.85 -19.20 7.43
CA GLN A 81 -18.10 -18.15 8.11
C GLN A 81 -18.74 -16.76 7.90
N LEU A 82 -19.35 -16.53 6.74
CA LEU A 82 -19.76 -15.19 6.30
C LEU A 82 -21.27 -15.08 6.01
N GLY A 83 -22.01 -16.19 5.99
CA GLY A 83 -23.42 -16.19 5.59
C GLY A 83 -24.30 -15.21 6.37
N ASP A 84 -24.09 -15.13 7.68
CA ASP A 84 -24.84 -14.23 8.58
C ASP A 84 -24.08 -12.92 8.90
N VAL A 85 -22.93 -12.65 8.25
CA VAL A 85 -22.15 -11.43 8.48
C VAL A 85 -22.59 -10.34 7.50
N SER A 86 -22.96 -9.17 8.01
CA SER A 86 -23.32 -8.05 7.15
C SER A 86 -22.10 -7.50 6.44
N ILE A 87 -22.29 -6.86 5.28
CA ILE A 87 -21.21 -6.20 4.55
C ILE A 87 -20.54 -5.11 5.40
N ASP A 88 -21.28 -4.37 6.22
CA ASP A 88 -20.74 -3.34 7.10
C ASP A 88 -19.82 -3.94 8.17
N ALA A 89 -20.21 -5.06 8.77
CA ALA A 89 -19.36 -5.77 9.73
C ALA A 89 -18.09 -6.31 9.08
N PHE A 90 -18.21 -6.88 7.88
CA PHE A 90 -17.06 -7.34 7.10
C PHE A 90 -16.14 -6.18 6.71
N TYR A 91 -16.69 -5.07 6.19
CA TYR A 91 -15.93 -3.88 5.80
C TYR A 91 -15.15 -3.28 6.98
N LYS A 92 -15.79 -3.18 8.16
CA LYS A 92 -15.11 -2.74 9.39
C LYS A 92 -14.00 -3.71 9.79
N ALA A 93 -14.22 -5.00 9.67
CA ALA A 93 -13.23 -6.01 10.05
C ALA A 93 -11.97 -5.97 9.16
N ILE A 94 -12.11 -5.82 7.83
CA ILE A 94 -10.97 -5.76 6.91
C ILE A 94 -10.23 -4.41 6.94
N ASN A 95 -10.82 -3.39 7.56
CA ASN A 95 -10.25 -2.06 7.73
C ASN A 95 -10.02 -1.71 9.21
N LYS A 96 -9.95 -2.72 10.09
CA LYS A 96 -9.67 -2.49 11.51
C LYS A 96 -8.30 -1.84 11.69
N VAL A 97 -8.22 -0.79 12.50
CA VAL A 97 -6.98 -0.16 12.91
C VAL A 97 -6.57 -0.73 14.27
N GLU A 98 -5.39 -1.33 14.32
CA GLU A 98 -4.82 -1.90 15.54
C GLU A 98 -3.30 -1.94 15.42
N PRO A 99 -2.55 -1.24 16.29
CA PRO A 99 -1.10 -1.34 16.28
C PRO A 99 -0.63 -2.78 16.38
N SER A 100 0.32 -3.17 15.55
CA SER A 100 0.86 -4.51 15.46
C SER A 100 2.38 -4.51 15.48
N LEU A 101 3.00 -5.65 15.83
CA LEU A 101 4.46 -5.76 15.86
C LEU A 101 5.06 -5.88 14.46
N ILE A 102 4.34 -6.52 13.53
CA ILE A 102 4.87 -6.93 12.24
C ILE A 102 4.40 -5.97 11.14
N ARG A 103 5.34 -5.28 10.52
CA ARG A 103 5.08 -4.27 9.48
C ARG A 103 4.21 -4.80 8.31
N VAL A 104 4.52 -5.97 7.79
CA VAL A 104 3.80 -6.52 6.63
C VAL A 104 2.35 -6.90 6.93
N GLU A 105 1.99 -6.99 8.20
CA GLU A 105 0.63 -7.29 8.67
C GLU A 105 -0.07 -6.03 9.22
N ALA A 106 0.65 -4.88 9.26
CA ALA A 106 0.11 -3.64 9.79
C ALA A 106 -1.06 -3.12 8.94
N ASP A 107 -2.04 -2.54 9.62
CA ASP A 107 -3.15 -1.86 8.97
C ASP A 107 -2.70 -0.58 8.23
N GLU A 108 -3.57 -0.06 7.38
CA GLU A 108 -3.29 1.08 6.51
C GLU A 108 -2.94 2.36 7.27
N ALA A 109 -3.54 2.59 8.45
CA ALA A 109 -3.31 3.79 9.24
C ALA A 109 -1.97 3.75 9.98
N THR A 110 -1.60 2.59 10.53
CA THR A 110 -0.36 2.43 11.33
C THR A 110 0.86 2.05 10.48
N TYR A 111 0.67 1.60 9.23
CA TYR A 111 1.76 1.13 8.38
C TYR A 111 2.91 2.15 8.23
N ASN A 112 2.59 3.41 7.97
CA ASN A 112 3.62 4.44 7.78
C ASN A 112 4.44 4.71 9.05
N LEU A 113 3.91 4.48 10.25
CA LEU A 113 4.66 4.59 11.50
C LEU A 113 5.78 3.55 11.57
N HIS A 114 5.53 2.34 11.09
CA HIS A 114 6.57 1.33 10.94
C HIS A 114 7.69 1.77 9.99
N ILE A 115 7.34 2.51 8.94
CA ILE A 115 8.33 3.00 7.97
C ILE A 115 9.13 4.16 8.53
N MET A 116 8.49 5.08 9.25
CA MET A 116 9.16 6.22 9.92
C MET A 116 10.23 5.72 10.89
N LEU A 117 9.88 4.75 11.76
CA LEU A 117 10.85 4.11 12.66
C LEU A 117 12.09 3.60 11.91
N ARG A 118 11.88 2.87 10.82
CA ARG A 118 12.99 2.30 10.05
C ARG A 118 13.85 3.36 9.39
N LEU A 119 13.25 4.40 8.88
CA LEU A 119 13.97 5.51 8.26
C LEU A 119 14.84 6.26 9.29
N ASP A 120 14.29 6.52 10.47
CA ASP A 120 15.04 7.19 11.55
C ASP A 120 16.25 6.35 11.98
N LEU A 121 16.08 5.04 12.12
CA LEU A 121 17.17 4.13 12.45
C LEU A 121 18.20 4.02 11.31
N GLU A 122 17.78 3.98 10.04
CA GLU A 122 18.69 4.01 8.90
C GLU A 122 19.54 5.26 8.86
N ILE A 123 18.93 6.43 9.10
CA ILE A 123 19.65 7.71 9.17
C ILE A 123 20.67 7.67 10.31
N ALA A 124 20.27 7.26 11.50
CA ALA A 124 21.14 7.20 12.66
C ALA A 124 22.34 6.24 12.48
N LEU A 125 22.11 5.08 11.84
CA LEU A 125 23.17 4.12 11.51
C LEU A 125 24.16 4.69 10.48
N VAL A 126 23.65 5.32 9.41
CA VAL A 126 24.48 5.86 8.33
C VAL A 126 25.28 7.09 8.78
N GLU A 127 24.70 7.92 9.64
CA GLU A 127 25.40 9.08 10.24
C GLU A 127 26.35 8.69 11.38
N GLY A 128 26.30 7.43 11.84
CA GLY A 128 27.15 6.92 12.91
C GLY A 128 26.75 7.41 14.32
N SER A 129 25.54 7.93 14.48
CA SER A 129 24.98 8.33 15.79
C SER A 129 24.40 7.14 16.56
N LEU A 130 24.16 6.00 15.88
CA LEU A 130 23.74 4.73 16.44
C LEU A 130 24.71 3.63 16.03
N GLU A 131 25.24 2.89 17.01
CA GLU A 131 26.05 1.70 16.72
C GLU A 131 25.17 0.48 16.50
N VAL A 132 25.60 -0.44 15.62
CA VAL A 132 24.82 -1.66 15.27
C VAL A 132 24.48 -2.51 16.51
N LYS A 133 25.36 -2.56 17.51
CA LYS A 133 25.13 -3.32 18.75
C LYS A 133 23.96 -2.79 19.58
N ASP A 134 23.66 -1.48 19.45
CA ASP A 134 22.61 -0.77 20.21
C ASP A 134 21.28 -0.72 19.42
N LEU A 135 21.26 -1.24 18.18
CA LEU A 135 20.11 -1.21 17.29
C LEU A 135 18.86 -1.93 17.88
N PRO A 136 18.96 -3.09 18.56
CA PRO A 136 17.78 -3.73 19.16
C PRO A 136 17.09 -2.86 20.21
N GLU A 137 17.87 -2.17 21.07
CA GLU A 137 17.33 -1.28 22.09
C GLU A 137 16.67 -0.04 21.45
N ALA A 138 17.34 0.58 20.47
CA ALA A 138 16.80 1.72 19.72
C ALA A 138 15.52 1.35 18.97
N TRP A 139 15.45 0.15 18.40
CA TRP A 139 14.23 -0.38 17.78
C TRP A 139 13.08 -0.49 18.76
N ASN A 140 13.30 -1.09 19.92
CA ASN A 140 12.27 -1.27 20.93
C ASN A 140 11.75 0.07 21.47
N ALA A 141 12.65 1.04 21.68
CA ALA A 141 12.27 2.40 22.06
C ALA A 141 11.40 3.07 20.99
N GLY A 142 11.80 3.00 19.72
CA GLY A 142 11.03 3.57 18.62
C GLY A 142 9.69 2.86 18.39
N MET A 143 9.61 1.54 18.56
CA MET A 143 8.33 0.82 18.52
C MET A 143 7.38 1.28 19.61
N GLN A 144 7.91 1.52 20.82
CA GLN A 144 7.10 2.05 21.92
C GLN A 144 6.63 3.48 21.64
N ASP A 145 7.49 4.33 21.07
CA ASP A 145 7.16 5.73 20.78
C ASP A 145 6.15 5.88 19.64
N TYR A 146 6.33 5.12 18.53
CA TYR A 146 5.47 5.23 17.36
C TYR A 146 4.17 4.42 17.46
N LEU A 147 4.21 3.26 18.11
CA LEU A 147 3.12 2.28 18.06
C LEU A 147 2.60 1.87 19.45
N GLY A 148 3.24 2.30 20.53
CA GLY A 148 2.87 1.93 21.90
C GLY A 148 3.14 0.45 22.22
N LEU A 149 4.01 -0.22 21.46
CA LEU A 149 4.30 -1.65 21.57
C LEU A 149 5.78 -1.89 21.82
N THR A 150 6.08 -2.92 22.61
CA THR A 150 7.46 -3.39 22.79
C THR A 150 7.56 -4.84 22.30
N PRO A 151 8.41 -5.15 21.31
CA PRO A 151 8.63 -6.52 20.87
C PRO A 151 9.18 -7.39 22.01
N PRO A 152 8.68 -8.64 22.17
CA PRO A 152 9.15 -9.56 23.21
C PRO A 152 10.52 -10.16 22.89
N ASP A 153 10.93 -10.14 21.64
CA ASP A 153 12.21 -10.64 21.14
C ASP A 153 12.59 -9.95 19.82
N ASP A 154 13.86 -10.10 19.40
CA ASP A 154 14.39 -9.48 18.17
C ASP A 154 13.75 -10.07 16.91
N ARG A 155 13.22 -11.28 16.92
CA ARG A 155 12.55 -11.92 15.79
C ARG A 155 11.25 -11.19 15.44
N LEU A 156 10.51 -10.73 16.45
CA LEU A 156 9.32 -9.89 16.29
C LEU A 156 9.65 -8.39 16.31
N GLY A 157 10.91 -8.05 16.51
CA GLY A 157 11.47 -6.70 16.53
C GLY A 157 12.36 -6.44 15.32
N VAL A 158 13.60 -6.07 15.58
CA VAL A 158 14.59 -5.62 14.60
C VAL A 158 14.93 -6.61 13.49
N LEU A 159 14.74 -7.90 13.71
CA LEU A 159 15.03 -8.96 12.73
C LEU A 159 13.82 -9.37 11.87
N GLN A 160 12.69 -8.68 11.97
CA GLN A 160 11.48 -9.05 11.22
C GLN A 160 11.60 -8.81 9.70
N ASP A 161 12.47 -7.91 9.27
CA ASP A 161 12.69 -7.55 7.87
C ASP A 161 14.07 -8.02 7.38
N VAL A 162 14.16 -8.39 6.10
CA VAL A 162 15.40 -8.86 5.47
C VAL A 162 16.17 -7.75 4.72
N HIS A 163 15.68 -6.52 4.71
CA HIS A 163 16.22 -5.42 3.91
C HIS A 163 17.68 -5.11 4.26
N TRP A 164 17.95 -4.87 5.52
CA TRP A 164 19.30 -4.50 5.97
C TRP A 164 20.32 -5.64 5.80
N SER A 165 19.92 -6.89 6.07
CA SER A 165 20.78 -8.05 5.85
C SER A 165 21.14 -8.25 4.36
N ASN A 166 20.32 -7.75 3.44
CA ASN A 166 20.56 -7.74 2.01
C ASN A 166 21.23 -6.44 1.50
N GLY A 167 21.61 -5.53 2.41
CA GLY A 167 22.24 -4.25 2.06
C GLY A 167 21.29 -3.19 1.50
N ASN A 168 19.99 -3.35 1.66
CA ASN A 168 18.97 -2.45 1.12
C ASN A 168 18.68 -1.29 2.10
N PHE A 169 19.65 -0.41 2.31
CA PHE A 169 19.47 0.84 3.05
C PHE A 169 18.77 1.89 2.17
N GLY A 170 17.91 2.73 2.77
CA GLY A 170 17.10 3.73 2.07
C GLY A 170 15.89 3.14 1.31
N TYR A 171 15.66 1.83 1.41
CA TYR A 171 14.56 1.17 0.71
C TYR A 171 13.20 1.42 1.37
N PHE A 172 13.12 1.41 2.69
CA PHE A 172 11.86 1.48 3.44
C PHE A 172 11.00 2.70 3.13
N SER A 173 11.62 3.86 2.88
CA SER A 173 10.91 5.08 2.50
C SER A 173 10.03 4.92 1.26
N THR A 174 10.37 3.99 0.36
CA THR A 174 9.59 3.72 -0.87
C THR A 174 8.18 3.24 -0.56
N TYR A 175 7.96 2.56 0.55
CA TYR A 175 6.66 2.06 0.99
C TYR A 175 5.73 3.20 1.40
N ALA A 176 6.21 4.13 2.25
CA ALA A 176 5.43 5.30 2.65
C ALA A 176 5.16 6.22 1.45
N LEU A 177 6.17 6.49 0.62
CA LEU A 177 6.00 7.25 -0.61
C LEU A 177 4.99 6.60 -1.55
N GLY A 178 4.96 5.26 -1.62
CA GLY A 178 3.95 4.52 -2.37
C GLY A 178 2.53 4.83 -1.89
N ASN A 179 2.30 4.85 -0.58
CA ASN A 179 1.01 5.22 0.00
C ASN A 179 0.62 6.67 -0.33
N LEU A 180 1.55 7.62 -0.18
CA LEU A 180 1.29 9.04 -0.48
C LEU A 180 0.94 9.24 -1.96
N ILE A 181 1.76 8.67 -2.86
CA ILE A 181 1.57 8.79 -4.31
C ILE A 181 0.28 8.10 -4.74
N SER A 182 -0.07 6.94 -4.18
CA SER A 182 -1.31 6.24 -4.53
C SER A 182 -2.54 7.11 -4.24
N ALA A 183 -2.60 7.74 -3.07
CA ALA A 183 -3.71 8.60 -2.70
C ALA A 183 -3.77 9.89 -3.55
N GLN A 184 -2.61 10.48 -3.87
CA GLN A 184 -2.53 11.66 -4.71
C GLN A 184 -2.98 11.38 -6.15
N LEU A 185 -2.58 10.24 -6.72
CA LEU A 185 -3.04 9.78 -8.03
C LEU A 185 -4.53 9.44 -8.02
N TRP A 186 -5.01 8.83 -6.94
CA TRP A 186 -6.42 8.49 -6.76
C TRP A 186 -7.31 9.72 -6.73
N GLU A 187 -6.94 10.72 -5.93
CA GLU A 187 -7.68 11.99 -5.85
C GLU A 187 -7.78 12.65 -7.23
N ARG A 188 -6.67 12.69 -7.99
CA ARG A 188 -6.67 13.20 -9.36
C ARG A 188 -7.53 12.35 -10.31
N MET A 189 -7.51 11.04 -10.16
CA MET A 189 -8.33 10.15 -10.98
C MET A 189 -9.83 10.36 -10.72
N LEU A 190 -10.23 10.58 -9.46
CA LEU A 190 -11.64 10.91 -9.14
C LEU A 190 -12.10 12.25 -9.72
N GLU A 191 -11.19 13.22 -9.91
CA GLU A 191 -11.51 14.45 -10.65
C GLU A 191 -11.75 14.18 -12.14
N ASP A 192 -10.93 13.32 -12.75
CA ASP A 192 -11.04 12.97 -14.18
C ASP A 192 -12.18 11.96 -14.45
N ILE A 193 -12.55 11.11 -13.45
CA ILE A 193 -13.57 10.06 -13.51
C ILE A 193 -14.46 10.15 -12.26
N PRO A 194 -15.42 11.09 -12.20
CA PRO A 194 -16.23 11.31 -11.00
C PRO A 194 -17.11 10.12 -10.58
N ASP A 195 -17.36 9.19 -11.48
CA ASP A 195 -18.15 7.97 -11.24
C ASP A 195 -17.29 6.70 -11.03
N ALA A 196 -16.00 6.85 -10.71
CA ALA A 196 -15.09 5.71 -10.51
C ALA A 196 -15.60 4.71 -9.45
N ASP A 197 -16.15 5.20 -8.34
CA ASP A 197 -16.73 4.34 -7.30
C ASP A 197 -17.92 3.52 -7.84
N LEU A 198 -18.78 4.10 -8.67
CA LEU A 198 -19.89 3.38 -9.32
C LEU A 198 -19.39 2.35 -10.33
N GLN A 199 -18.29 2.61 -11.04
CA GLN A 199 -17.67 1.65 -11.93
C GLN A 199 -17.11 0.45 -11.15
N ILE A 200 -16.44 0.70 -10.01
CA ILE A 200 -15.96 -0.36 -9.10
C ILE A 200 -17.12 -1.19 -8.58
N GLU A 201 -18.21 -0.56 -8.15
CA GLU A 201 -19.41 -1.23 -7.63
C GLU A 201 -20.08 -2.12 -8.69
N ARG A 202 -19.92 -1.81 -9.97
CA ARG A 202 -20.36 -2.64 -11.09
C ARG A 202 -19.37 -3.73 -11.49
N GLY A 203 -18.18 -3.76 -10.89
CA GLY A 203 -17.07 -4.65 -11.26
C GLY A 203 -16.37 -4.24 -12.55
N ASP A 204 -16.55 -3.01 -13.02
CA ASP A 204 -15.88 -2.47 -14.21
C ASP A 204 -14.63 -1.68 -13.82
N PHE A 205 -13.48 -2.31 -13.99
CA PHE A 205 -12.18 -1.70 -13.74
C PHE A 205 -11.51 -1.14 -14.99
N GLY A 206 -12.16 -1.27 -16.15
CA GLY A 206 -11.59 -0.89 -17.45
C GLY A 206 -11.22 0.58 -17.51
N VAL A 207 -12.08 1.45 -17.01
CA VAL A 207 -11.87 2.90 -16.99
C VAL A 207 -10.66 3.28 -16.11
N ILE A 208 -10.58 2.70 -14.89
CA ILE A 208 -9.48 2.93 -13.94
C ILE A 208 -8.15 2.44 -14.54
N THR A 209 -8.15 1.21 -15.05
CA THR A 209 -6.95 0.61 -15.65
C THR A 209 -6.49 1.40 -16.88
N SER A 210 -7.42 1.89 -17.69
CA SER A 210 -7.11 2.72 -18.87
C SER A 210 -6.52 4.06 -18.47
N TRP A 211 -7.08 4.72 -17.45
CA TRP A 211 -6.56 5.98 -16.94
C TRP A 211 -5.13 5.81 -16.39
N MET A 212 -4.90 4.79 -15.57
CA MET A 212 -3.57 4.46 -15.05
C MET A 212 -2.60 4.11 -16.16
N GLY A 213 -3.04 3.35 -17.15
CA GLY A 213 -2.26 3.00 -18.34
C GLY A 213 -1.80 4.23 -19.11
N GLU A 214 -2.72 5.19 -19.34
CA GLU A 214 -2.41 6.42 -20.06
C GLU A 214 -1.56 7.40 -19.26
N LYS A 215 -1.91 7.64 -18.00
CA LYS A 215 -1.27 8.68 -17.17
C LYS A 215 0.04 8.22 -16.56
N VAL A 216 0.16 6.95 -16.18
CA VAL A 216 1.31 6.42 -15.43
C VAL A 216 2.08 5.38 -16.22
N HIS A 217 1.43 4.24 -16.56
CA HIS A 217 2.13 3.02 -16.96
C HIS A 217 2.90 3.16 -18.26
N ARG A 218 2.27 3.74 -19.30
CA ARG A 218 2.86 3.87 -20.65
C ARG A 218 4.20 4.59 -20.68
N HIS A 219 4.48 5.38 -19.65
CA HIS A 219 5.69 6.19 -19.61
C HIS A 219 6.93 5.40 -19.20
N GLY A 220 6.77 4.23 -18.54
CA GLY A 220 7.90 3.50 -17.99
C GLY A 220 8.78 4.42 -17.14
N ALA A 221 10.09 4.34 -17.32
CA ALA A 221 11.07 5.15 -16.60
C ALA A 221 11.49 6.46 -17.35
N LYS A 222 10.60 7.05 -18.17
CA LYS A 222 10.92 8.29 -18.92
C LYS A 222 11.08 9.52 -18.02
N PHE A 223 10.36 9.55 -16.92
CA PHE A 223 10.34 10.67 -15.98
C PHE A 223 10.85 10.21 -14.62
N ASN A 224 11.49 11.10 -13.86
CA ASN A 224 11.73 10.82 -12.46
C ASN A 224 10.39 10.85 -11.68
N PRO A 225 10.30 10.22 -10.49
CA PRO A 225 9.04 10.08 -9.76
C PRO A 225 8.33 11.39 -9.47
N GLN A 226 9.09 12.39 -9.03
CA GLN A 226 8.56 13.71 -8.69
C GLN A 226 7.98 14.42 -9.92
N GLU A 227 8.67 14.33 -11.06
CA GLU A 227 8.23 14.89 -12.33
C GLU A 227 6.98 14.18 -12.84
N LEU A 228 6.93 12.84 -12.77
CA LEU A 228 5.78 12.07 -13.21
C LEU A 228 4.53 12.46 -12.42
N VAL A 229 4.61 12.47 -11.08
CA VAL A 229 3.48 12.86 -10.22
C VAL A 229 3.04 14.30 -10.53
N GLN A 230 3.97 15.24 -10.64
CA GLN A 230 3.64 16.63 -10.94
C GLN A 230 2.97 16.81 -12.31
N ARG A 231 3.36 16.04 -13.32
CA ARG A 231 2.73 16.07 -14.65
C ARG A 231 1.27 15.58 -14.61
N ILE A 232 0.98 14.63 -13.73
CA ILE A 232 -0.35 14.02 -13.64
C ILE A 232 -1.27 14.85 -12.75
N THR A 233 -0.76 15.28 -11.59
CA THR A 233 -1.57 15.88 -10.52
C THR A 233 -1.47 17.42 -10.45
N GLY A 234 -0.49 18.00 -11.13
CA GLY A 234 -0.20 19.44 -11.08
C GLY A 234 0.68 19.86 -9.89
N SER A 235 0.92 19.00 -8.92
CA SER A 235 1.73 19.28 -7.73
C SER A 235 2.83 18.24 -7.53
N LYS A 236 3.82 18.59 -6.71
CA LYS A 236 4.83 17.65 -6.25
C LYS A 236 4.21 16.59 -5.36
N ILE A 237 4.96 15.52 -5.04
CA ILE A 237 4.53 14.51 -4.07
C ILE A 237 4.21 15.21 -2.75
N ASP A 238 2.99 14.97 -2.25
CA ASP A 238 2.41 15.63 -1.10
C ASP A 238 1.69 14.60 -0.21
N GLN A 239 1.74 14.83 1.08
CA GLN A 239 1.11 13.98 2.09
C GLN A 239 -0.40 14.24 2.25
N GLU A 240 -0.85 15.45 1.94
CA GLU A 240 -2.21 15.92 2.22
C GLU A 240 -3.31 15.03 1.59
N PRO A 241 -3.19 14.55 0.33
CA PRO A 241 -4.17 13.64 -0.25
C PRO A 241 -4.32 12.34 0.56
N TYR A 242 -3.22 11.78 1.06
CA TYR A 242 -3.24 10.56 1.88
C TYR A 242 -3.88 10.80 3.25
N LEU A 243 -3.57 11.93 3.89
CA LEU A 243 -4.16 12.29 5.17
C LEU A 243 -5.67 12.53 5.03
N ARG A 244 -6.12 13.21 3.96
CA ARG A 244 -7.55 13.38 3.66
C ARG A 244 -8.26 12.04 3.46
N TYR A 245 -7.63 11.15 2.68
CA TYR A 245 -8.17 9.82 2.44
C TYR A 245 -8.34 9.03 3.74
N LEU A 246 -7.30 8.93 4.57
CA LEU A 246 -7.37 8.22 5.85
C LEU A 246 -8.40 8.84 6.79
N THR A 247 -8.39 10.17 6.93
CA THR A 247 -9.32 10.89 7.79
C THR A 247 -10.77 10.60 7.38
N LYS A 248 -11.09 10.73 6.09
CA LYS A 248 -12.43 10.44 5.58
C LYS A 248 -12.84 9.01 5.89
N LYS A 249 -12.03 8.04 5.46
CA LYS A 249 -12.31 6.61 5.59
C LYS A 249 -12.54 6.19 7.05
N TYR A 250 -11.64 6.60 7.93
CA TYR A 250 -11.71 6.15 9.32
C TYR A 250 -12.70 6.95 10.17
N THR A 251 -12.98 8.21 9.82
CA THR A 251 -14.12 8.93 10.39
C THR A 251 -15.43 8.21 10.10
N GLU A 252 -15.63 7.75 8.86
CA GLU A 252 -16.83 6.98 8.49
C GLU A 252 -16.90 5.62 9.22
N ILE A 253 -15.79 4.88 9.28
CA ILE A 253 -15.73 3.54 9.89
C ILE A 253 -15.97 3.60 11.40
N TYR A 254 -15.34 4.56 12.09
CA TYR A 254 -15.37 4.66 13.55
C TYR A 254 -16.41 5.68 14.08
N GLN A 255 -17.08 6.42 13.18
CA GLN A 255 -18.09 7.43 13.51
C GLN A 255 -17.51 8.54 14.43
N LEU A 256 -16.33 9.05 14.08
CA LEU A 256 -15.61 10.09 14.81
C LEU A 256 -16.12 11.50 14.49
#